data_b901dfcf91a138af77f14a32cff0ac36
#
_entry.id   b901dfcf91a138af77f14a32cff0ac36
#
_cell.length_a   1.000
_cell.length_b   1.000
_cell.length_c   1.000
_cell.angle_alpha   90.00
_cell.angle_beta   90.00
_cell.angle_gamma   90.00
#
_symmetry.space_group_name_H-M   'P 1'
#
loop_
_entity.id
_entity.type
_entity.pdbx_description
1 polymer ?
#
loop_
_entity_poly.entity_id
_entity_poly.type
_entity_poly.pdbx_seq_one_letter_code
_entity_poly.pdbx_strand_id
1 'polypeptide(L)'
;MERIFLTKYIIITGGVVSSIGKGITSASMGRILRSYGLKVAAIKIDPYLNWDSGTLNPYQHGEVFVTNDGMETDLDLGHYERFLDVELPGLSNITTGKVYKSVISKEREGKFLGACVQVIPHITNEIKEMIRLISDNEDYDVVLIELGGTVGDIESQPFLEALRQLRNEEGHDNVMFVHVTFIPYLNAAGEFKTKPTQHSTKELRSMGINPDVIVCRSQEPIDDALEGKIAHFCDVDQKAVVNTPDAGTIYEVPLVLEENNIGELIVNRIGLDIKPDSSKLDDWRKIVESLKIESLVVNIGIVGKYVELEDAYISIRESLQHAAANVGVKANIIYISSDVDNLDEEVMGNLHGILIPGGFGERGFEGKLDAVDYAIEHNVPLFGICLGMHSIVTQFARRNGYPEANSSEFDSENPHPVIDMMEEQKKVKNMGGTMRLGSYDCKLVKGTKTYEAYNVEDIAERHRHRFEFNNDYRKDLEDKGLVISGVSPDDFLVEIVELPNHPWAVGCQFHPEFKSRPNRPHPLFKSFLEAIYEYSKN
;
A
#
# COMPACT_ATOMS: atom_id res chain seq x y z
N MET A 1 34.17 -15.02 14.88
CA MET A 1 33.61 -13.96 15.70
C MET A 1 32.28 -13.62 15.06
N GLU A 2 31.19 -14.22 15.53
CA GLU A 2 29.85 -13.85 15.10
C GLU A 2 29.65 -12.40 15.57
N ARG A 3 29.44 -11.48 14.64
CA ARG A 3 28.98 -10.13 14.97
C ARG A 3 27.54 -10.29 15.47
N ILE A 4 27.32 -10.24 16.78
CA ILE A 4 26.00 -9.99 17.34
C ILE A 4 25.71 -8.54 17.02
N PHE A 5 25.13 -8.28 15.83
CA PHE A 5 24.59 -6.96 15.53
C PHE A 5 23.32 -6.81 16.36
N LEU A 6 23.33 -5.89 17.30
CA LEU A 6 22.11 -5.49 17.98
C LEU A 6 21.27 -4.67 17.01
N THR A 7 20.05 -5.12 16.72
CA THR A 7 19.10 -4.41 15.85
C THR A 7 18.88 -2.98 16.35
N LYS A 8 18.92 -2.00 15.45
CA LYS A 8 18.65 -0.60 15.75
C LYS A 8 17.19 -0.26 15.43
N TYR A 9 16.61 0.65 16.20
CA TYR A 9 15.22 1.07 16.03
C TYR A 9 15.14 2.56 15.74
N ILE A 10 14.38 2.92 14.70
CA ILE A 10 14.04 4.29 14.35
C ILE A 10 12.55 4.45 14.49
N ILE A 11 12.11 5.25 15.46
CA ILE A 11 10.71 5.45 15.80
C ILE A 11 10.23 6.76 15.20
N ILE A 12 9.23 6.68 14.34
CA ILE A 12 8.64 7.83 13.64
C ILE A 12 7.32 8.17 14.31
N THR A 13 7.25 9.37 14.88
CA THR A 13 6.03 9.96 15.47
C THR A 13 5.58 11.17 14.65
N GLY A 14 4.32 11.55 14.76
CA GLY A 14 3.81 12.73 14.06
C GLY A 14 2.97 13.63 14.95
N GLY A 15 2.94 14.90 14.61
CA GLY A 15 2.15 15.87 15.32
C GLY A 15 1.54 16.93 14.40
N VAL A 16 0.73 17.80 14.97
CA VAL A 16 0.02 18.90 14.31
C VAL A 16 -1.24 18.47 13.58
N VAL A 17 -1.14 17.58 12.57
CA VAL A 17 -2.27 17.10 11.77
C VAL A 17 -2.08 15.63 11.39
N SER A 18 -3.17 14.93 11.08
CA SER A 18 -3.15 13.62 10.42
C SER A 18 -2.63 13.72 8.97
N SER A 19 -2.28 12.61 8.36
CA SER A 19 -1.80 12.55 6.97
C SER A 19 -0.60 13.46 6.66
N ILE A 20 0.24 13.71 7.67
CA ILE A 20 1.42 14.59 7.57
C ILE A 20 2.58 13.97 6.76
N GLY A 21 2.42 12.71 6.31
CA GLY A 21 3.43 12.00 5.53
C GLY A 21 4.43 11.20 6.37
N LYS A 22 4.05 10.72 7.57
CA LYS A 22 4.88 9.80 8.37
C LYS A 22 5.28 8.56 7.59
N GLY A 23 4.32 7.90 6.91
CA GLY A 23 4.54 6.70 6.13
C GLY A 23 5.58 6.91 5.03
N ILE A 24 5.43 7.98 4.25
CA ILE A 24 6.39 8.34 3.19
C ILE A 24 7.77 8.70 3.77
N THR A 25 7.81 9.42 4.89
CA THR A 25 9.07 9.75 5.58
C THR A 25 9.77 8.47 6.07
N SER A 26 9.03 7.55 6.70
CA SER A 26 9.52 6.25 7.16
C SER A 26 10.06 5.41 5.99
N ALA A 27 9.25 5.25 4.94
CA ALA A 27 9.62 4.52 3.72
C ALA A 27 10.88 5.11 3.06
N SER A 28 10.98 6.45 3.02
CA SER A 28 12.11 7.16 2.43
C SER A 28 13.40 6.97 3.21
N MET A 29 13.35 7.05 4.55
CA MET A 29 14.50 6.71 5.40
C MET A 29 14.94 5.27 5.20
N GLY A 30 13.97 4.35 5.12
CA GLY A 30 14.24 2.95 4.82
C GLY A 30 14.93 2.76 3.46
N ARG A 31 14.49 3.48 2.42
CA ARG A 31 15.12 3.45 1.11
C ARG A 31 16.58 3.91 1.16
N ILE A 32 16.86 5.01 1.86
CA ILE A 32 18.20 5.53 2.04
C ILE A 32 19.10 4.48 2.74
N LEU A 33 18.64 3.94 3.87
CA LEU A 33 19.41 2.94 4.63
C LEU A 33 19.67 1.65 3.83
N ARG A 34 18.68 1.19 3.07
CA ARG A 34 18.86 0.06 2.15
C ARG A 34 19.86 0.35 1.05
N SER A 35 19.90 1.57 0.52
CA SER A 35 20.90 1.95 -0.47
C SER A 35 22.32 1.85 0.08
N TYR A 36 22.50 2.05 1.38
CA TYR A 36 23.77 1.86 2.07
C TYR A 36 24.13 0.39 2.32
N GLY A 37 23.23 -0.54 1.95
CA GLY A 37 23.44 -1.99 2.07
C GLY A 37 22.92 -2.60 3.37
N LEU A 38 22.13 -1.87 4.15
CA LEU A 38 21.53 -2.36 5.39
C LEU A 38 20.27 -3.19 5.10
N LYS A 39 20.02 -4.19 5.93
CA LYS A 39 18.75 -4.90 5.97
C LYS A 39 17.77 -4.12 6.85
N VAL A 40 16.69 -3.64 6.24
CA VAL A 40 15.71 -2.78 6.90
C VAL A 40 14.32 -3.42 6.87
N ALA A 41 13.68 -3.49 8.04
CA ALA A 41 12.25 -3.77 8.17
C ALA A 41 11.47 -2.52 8.55
N ALA A 42 10.15 -2.57 8.37
CA ALA A 42 9.24 -1.52 8.80
C ALA A 42 8.04 -2.09 9.55
N ILE A 43 7.60 -1.38 10.57
CA ILE A 43 6.42 -1.69 11.39
C ILE A 43 5.48 -0.48 11.36
N LYS A 44 4.21 -0.74 11.07
CA LYS A 44 3.12 0.20 11.25
C LYS A 44 2.39 -0.11 12.55
N ILE A 45 2.26 0.87 13.42
CA ILE A 45 1.43 0.80 14.62
C ILE A 45 0.18 1.65 14.38
N ASP A 46 -0.98 1.01 14.40
CA ASP A 46 -2.28 1.68 14.26
C ASP A 46 -3.03 1.66 15.59
N PRO A 47 -3.28 2.83 16.19
CA PRO A 47 -3.89 2.91 17.54
C PRO A 47 -5.40 2.65 17.58
N TYR A 48 -6.04 2.28 16.45
CA TYR A 48 -7.45 1.92 16.46
C TYR A 48 -7.71 0.51 17.04
N LEU A 49 -8.95 0.28 17.50
CA LEU A 49 -9.38 -0.98 18.15
C LEU A 49 -9.68 -2.13 17.18
N ASN A 50 -9.71 -1.88 15.89
CA ASN A 50 -9.93 -2.93 14.90
C ASN A 50 -8.78 -3.97 14.98
N TRP A 51 -9.14 -5.25 14.74
CA TRP A 51 -8.15 -6.33 14.68
C TRP A 51 -7.16 -6.13 13.52
N ASP A 52 -7.71 -5.80 12.35
CA ASP A 52 -6.99 -5.49 11.12
C ASP A 52 -7.79 -4.45 10.30
N SER A 53 -7.33 -4.16 9.09
CA SER A 53 -7.96 -3.20 8.19
C SER A 53 -9.09 -3.80 7.34
N GLY A 54 -9.31 -5.11 7.38
CA GLY A 54 -10.18 -5.83 6.43
C GLY A 54 -11.65 -5.42 6.44
N THR A 55 -12.13 -4.90 7.58
CA THR A 55 -13.52 -4.43 7.73
C THR A 55 -13.65 -2.90 7.72
N LEU A 56 -12.55 -2.18 7.52
CA LEU A 56 -12.56 -0.72 7.49
C LEU A 56 -13.17 -0.20 6.19
N ASN A 57 -13.85 0.94 6.29
CA ASN A 57 -14.44 1.60 5.13
C ASN A 57 -13.34 2.31 4.31
N PRO A 58 -13.16 1.98 3.01
CA PRO A 58 -12.15 2.63 2.16
C PRO A 58 -12.27 4.16 2.08
N TYR A 59 -13.46 4.73 2.24
CA TYR A 59 -13.65 6.19 2.30
C TYR A 59 -13.04 6.85 3.55
N GLN A 60 -12.73 6.09 4.59
CA GLN A 60 -12.16 6.62 5.84
C GLN A 60 -10.67 6.29 5.99
N HIS A 61 -10.24 5.13 5.49
CA HIS A 61 -8.91 4.59 5.74
C HIS A 61 -8.10 4.31 4.47
N GLY A 62 -8.69 4.55 3.29
CA GLY A 62 -8.04 4.23 2.03
C GLY A 62 -8.04 2.73 1.71
N GLU A 63 -7.09 2.30 0.92
CA GLU A 63 -6.93 0.91 0.48
C GLU A 63 -6.62 -0.04 1.64
N VAL A 64 -7.16 -1.25 1.55
CA VAL A 64 -6.72 -2.38 2.39
C VAL A 64 -5.62 -3.12 1.66
N PHE A 65 -4.39 -3.03 2.16
CA PHE A 65 -3.24 -3.72 1.59
C PHE A 65 -3.14 -5.14 2.15
N VAL A 66 -2.80 -6.13 1.30
CA VAL A 66 -2.68 -7.54 1.71
C VAL A 66 -1.25 -8.01 1.57
N THR A 67 -0.71 -8.60 2.63
CA THR A 67 0.63 -9.21 2.66
C THR A 67 0.63 -10.63 2.08
N ASN A 68 1.80 -11.22 1.83
CA ASN A 68 1.90 -12.59 1.29
C ASN A 68 1.31 -13.64 2.23
N ASP A 69 1.42 -13.44 3.54
CA ASP A 69 0.86 -14.33 4.58
C ASP A 69 -0.63 -14.11 4.85
N GLY A 70 -1.30 -13.24 4.04
CA GLY A 70 -2.74 -13.04 4.05
C GLY A 70 -3.26 -12.07 5.11
N MET A 71 -2.41 -11.25 5.70
CA MET A 71 -2.87 -10.22 6.61
C MET A 71 -3.40 -9.01 5.84
N GLU A 72 -4.60 -8.55 6.23
CA GLU A 72 -5.20 -7.30 5.78
C GLU A 72 -4.65 -6.14 6.62
N THR A 73 -3.98 -5.18 5.99
CA THR A 73 -3.19 -4.15 6.68
C THR A 73 -3.50 -2.76 6.16
N ASP A 74 -2.99 -1.75 6.86
CA ASP A 74 -3.01 -0.36 6.42
C ASP A 74 -2.21 -0.14 5.13
N LEU A 75 -2.62 0.85 4.33
CA LEU A 75 -2.00 1.21 3.04
C LEU A 75 -0.50 1.59 3.15
N ASP A 76 -0.04 2.03 4.32
CA ASP A 76 1.35 2.39 4.55
C ASP A 76 2.31 1.21 4.35
N LEU A 77 1.87 -0.04 4.60
CA LEU A 77 2.68 -1.22 4.27
C LEU A 77 3.00 -1.30 2.78
N GLY A 78 2.06 -0.90 1.93
CA GLY A 78 2.29 -0.78 0.49
C GLY A 78 3.39 0.23 0.17
N HIS A 79 3.42 1.38 0.85
CA HIS A 79 4.50 2.35 0.71
C HIS A 79 5.84 1.76 1.15
N TYR A 80 5.89 1.09 2.31
CA TYR A 80 7.13 0.46 2.77
C TYR A 80 7.65 -0.57 1.77
N GLU A 81 6.79 -1.47 1.29
CA GLU A 81 7.20 -2.47 0.31
C GLU A 81 7.69 -1.86 -1.01
N ARG A 82 7.04 -0.79 -1.50
CA ARG A 82 7.44 -0.10 -2.73
C ARG A 82 8.80 0.60 -2.60
N PHE A 83 9.08 1.24 -1.48
CA PHE A 83 10.33 1.97 -1.25
C PHE A 83 11.48 1.05 -0.85
N LEU A 84 11.21 0.08 0.01
CA LEU A 84 12.21 -0.87 0.49
C LEU A 84 12.50 -2.00 -0.53
N ASP A 85 11.62 -2.22 -1.52
CA ASP A 85 11.67 -3.36 -2.45
C ASP A 85 11.80 -4.70 -1.70
N VAL A 86 10.92 -4.90 -0.74
CA VAL A 86 10.79 -6.12 0.07
C VAL A 86 9.33 -6.55 0.16
N GLU A 87 9.10 -7.75 0.66
CA GLU A 87 7.79 -8.24 1.06
C GLU A 87 7.75 -8.29 2.59
N LEU A 88 6.81 -7.56 3.19
CA LEU A 88 6.67 -7.47 4.64
C LEU A 88 5.69 -8.52 5.16
N PRO A 89 5.95 -9.16 6.31
CA PRO A 89 5.01 -10.06 6.94
C PRO A 89 3.86 -9.28 7.61
N GLY A 90 2.71 -9.92 7.80
CA GLY A 90 1.57 -9.33 8.50
C GLY A 90 1.85 -8.90 9.94
N LEU A 91 2.91 -9.44 10.56
CA LEU A 91 3.43 -8.97 11.85
C LEU A 91 3.90 -7.51 11.81
N SER A 92 4.23 -7.00 10.62
CA SER A 92 4.63 -5.60 10.42
C SER A 92 3.49 -4.60 10.66
N ASN A 93 2.26 -5.06 10.87
CA ASN A 93 1.13 -4.21 11.28
C ASN A 93 0.66 -4.57 12.69
N ILE A 94 0.81 -3.66 13.64
CA ILE A 94 0.40 -3.80 15.03
C ILE A 94 -0.78 -2.86 15.28
N THR A 95 -1.94 -3.40 15.69
CA THR A 95 -3.12 -2.62 16.06
C THR A 95 -3.41 -2.72 17.55
N THR A 96 -4.12 -1.75 18.11
CA THR A 96 -4.62 -1.84 19.50
C THR A 96 -5.45 -3.10 19.70
N GLY A 97 -6.28 -3.47 18.70
CA GLY A 97 -7.10 -4.68 18.76
C GLY A 97 -6.27 -5.96 18.93
N LYS A 98 -5.17 -6.10 18.16
CA LYS A 98 -4.26 -7.26 18.27
C LYS A 98 -3.62 -7.32 19.66
N VAL A 99 -3.08 -6.19 20.16
CA VAL A 99 -2.42 -6.10 21.46
C VAL A 99 -3.38 -6.47 22.60
N TYR A 100 -4.54 -5.84 22.66
CA TYR A 100 -5.52 -6.09 23.73
C TYR A 100 -6.08 -7.51 23.70
N LYS A 101 -6.40 -8.02 22.52
CA LYS A 101 -6.88 -9.42 22.39
C LYS A 101 -5.82 -10.41 22.87
N SER A 102 -4.54 -10.19 22.54
CA SER A 102 -3.46 -11.06 23.01
C SER A 102 -3.36 -11.04 24.55
N VAL A 103 -3.33 -9.86 25.17
CA VAL A 103 -3.25 -9.74 26.63
C VAL A 103 -4.48 -10.33 27.32
N ILE A 104 -5.69 -10.08 26.82
CA ILE A 104 -6.92 -10.65 27.38
C ILE A 104 -6.92 -12.17 27.24
N SER A 105 -6.47 -12.72 26.09
CA SER A 105 -6.36 -14.17 25.90
C SER A 105 -5.35 -14.77 26.89
N LYS A 106 -4.16 -14.18 27.05
CA LYS A 106 -3.16 -14.59 28.04
C LYS A 106 -3.71 -14.56 29.48
N GLU A 107 -4.53 -13.55 29.82
CA GLU A 107 -5.19 -13.45 31.13
C GLU A 107 -6.18 -14.60 31.33
N ARG A 108 -7.07 -14.86 30.35
CA ARG A 108 -8.04 -15.95 30.40
C ARG A 108 -7.39 -17.34 30.47
N GLU A 109 -6.21 -17.51 29.88
CA GLU A 109 -5.38 -18.73 29.99
C GLU A 109 -4.62 -18.83 31.32
N GLY A 110 -4.73 -17.85 32.22
CA GLY A 110 -4.07 -17.85 33.53
C GLY A 110 -2.56 -17.55 33.51
N LYS A 111 -2.03 -17.05 32.39
CA LYS A 111 -0.59 -16.81 32.23
C LYS A 111 -0.02 -15.73 33.17
N PHE A 112 -0.89 -14.89 33.75
CA PHE A 112 -0.50 -13.87 34.70
C PHE A 112 -0.59 -14.31 36.17
N LEU A 113 -0.88 -15.58 36.43
CA LEU A 113 -0.84 -16.21 37.76
C LEU A 113 -1.64 -15.44 38.84
N GLY A 114 -2.77 -14.84 38.47
CA GLY A 114 -3.66 -14.08 39.38
C GLY A 114 -3.22 -12.62 39.62
N ALA A 115 -2.22 -12.12 38.89
CA ALA A 115 -1.85 -10.72 38.95
C ALA A 115 -2.98 -9.81 38.41
N CYS A 116 -3.07 -8.58 38.94
CA CYS A 116 -3.93 -7.56 38.36
C CYS A 116 -3.32 -7.06 37.05
N VAL A 117 -3.97 -7.36 35.92
CA VAL A 117 -3.51 -6.97 34.58
C VAL A 117 -3.82 -5.48 34.33
N GLN A 118 -2.80 -4.70 33.99
CA GLN A 118 -2.87 -3.24 33.79
C GLN A 118 -2.24 -2.84 32.46
N VAL A 119 -2.47 -1.59 32.03
CA VAL A 119 -1.82 -1.06 30.82
C VAL A 119 -0.29 -1.11 30.99
N ILE A 120 0.22 -0.64 32.12
CA ILE A 120 1.63 -0.80 32.50
C ILE A 120 1.69 -1.84 33.64
N PRO A 121 2.43 -2.93 33.51
CA PRO A 121 3.38 -3.24 32.41
C PRO A 121 2.80 -4.14 31.32
N HIS A 122 1.59 -4.68 31.43
CA HIS A 122 1.15 -5.83 30.61
C HIS A 122 0.91 -5.47 29.13
N ILE A 123 0.17 -4.37 28.86
CA ILE A 123 -0.05 -3.90 27.48
C ILE A 123 1.26 -3.35 26.89
N THR A 124 2.03 -2.58 27.66
CA THR A 124 3.31 -2.04 27.17
C THR A 124 4.34 -3.14 26.88
N ASN A 125 4.38 -4.20 27.68
CA ASN A 125 5.24 -5.36 27.42
C ASN A 125 4.81 -6.10 26.16
N GLU A 126 3.50 -6.31 25.97
CA GLU A 126 2.96 -6.96 24.77
C GLU A 126 3.34 -6.20 23.51
N ILE A 127 3.22 -4.87 23.50
CA ILE A 127 3.64 -4.02 22.39
C ILE A 127 5.13 -4.22 22.08
N LYS A 128 5.99 -4.19 23.11
CA LYS A 128 7.43 -4.39 22.94
C LYS A 128 7.77 -5.81 22.44
N GLU A 129 7.08 -6.83 22.95
CA GLU A 129 7.22 -8.21 22.46
C GLU A 129 6.86 -8.33 20.99
N MET A 130 5.74 -7.74 20.54
CA MET A 130 5.36 -7.75 19.12
C MET A 130 6.38 -7.04 18.23
N ILE A 131 6.97 -5.93 18.69
CA ILE A 131 8.04 -5.24 17.97
C ILE A 131 9.27 -6.14 17.83
N ARG A 132 9.70 -6.79 18.94
CA ARG A 132 10.87 -7.67 18.95
C ARG A 132 10.70 -8.92 18.12
N LEU A 133 9.48 -9.45 17.99
CA LEU A 133 9.22 -10.61 17.13
C LEU A 133 9.68 -10.39 15.68
N ILE A 134 9.64 -9.16 15.18
CA ILE A 134 10.12 -8.84 13.84
C ILE A 134 11.64 -8.87 13.78
N SER A 135 12.31 -8.24 14.74
CA SER A 135 13.77 -8.23 14.81
C SER A 135 14.37 -9.62 15.10
N ASP A 136 13.64 -10.48 15.83
CA ASP A 136 14.09 -11.81 16.21
C ASP A 136 13.89 -12.86 15.10
N ASN A 137 12.94 -12.64 14.17
CA ASN A 137 12.65 -13.57 13.08
C ASN A 137 13.66 -13.49 11.94
N GLU A 138 14.27 -12.33 11.72
CA GLU A 138 15.30 -12.10 10.70
C GLU A 138 16.37 -11.15 11.22
N ASP A 139 17.61 -11.31 10.72
CA ASP A 139 18.76 -10.46 11.08
C ASP A 139 18.65 -9.08 10.42
N TYR A 140 17.72 -8.23 10.90
CA TYR A 140 17.63 -6.84 10.45
C TYR A 140 18.64 -5.95 11.17
N ASP A 141 19.33 -5.10 10.41
CA ASP A 141 20.22 -4.08 10.96
C ASP A 141 19.39 -2.94 11.59
N VAL A 142 18.28 -2.57 10.94
CA VAL A 142 17.40 -1.47 11.37
C VAL A 142 15.93 -1.85 11.22
N VAL A 143 15.13 -1.54 12.24
CA VAL A 143 13.66 -1.62 12.21
C VAL A 143 13.09 -0.22 12.32
N LEU A 144 12.34 0.20 11.30
CA LEU A 144 11.57 1.44 11.31
C LEU A 144 10.23 1.17 11.99
N ILE A 145 9.82 2.02 12.91
CA ILE A 145 8.55 1.89 13.63
C ILE A 145 7.77 3.19 13.44
N GLU A 146 6.71 3.16 12.64
CA GLU A 146 5.82 4.29 12.48
C GLU A 146 4.63 4.18 13.44
N LEU A 147 4.47 5.18 14.29
CA LEU A 147 3.28 5.31 15.13
C LEU A 147 2.21 6.13 14.40
N GLY A 148 1.08 5.49 14.12
CA GLY A 148 -0.12 6.12 13.59
C GLY A 148 -0.76 7.10 14.58
N GLY A 149 -1.65 7.94 14.07
CA GLY A 149 -2.26 9.02 14.85
C GLY A 149 -1.35 10.22 15.07
N THR A 150 -1.76 11.09 15.97
CA THR A 150 -1.09 12.35 16.30
C THR A 150 -0.64 12.32 17.75
N VAL A 151 0.55 12.81 18.04
CA VAL A 151 1.03 12.93 19.44
C VAL A 151 0.06 13.83 20.23
N GLY A 152 -0.45 13.31 21.34
CA GLY A 152 -1.53 13.91 22.14
C GLY A 152 -2.84 13.13 22.08
N ASP A 153 -3.04 12.28 21.05
CA ASP A 153 -4.21 11.41 20.97
C ASP A 153 -4.19 10.36 22.09
N ILE A 154 -5.33 10.12 22.72
CA ILE A 154 -5.47 9.17 23.85
C ILE A 154 -5.09 7.76 23.39
N GLU A 155 -5.49 7.38 22.20
CA GLU A 155 -5.28 6.05 21.63
C GLU A 155 -3.81 5.72 21.45
N SER A 156 -2.96 6.74 21.22
CA SER A 156 -1.52 6.55 21.00
C SER A 156 -0.71 6.46 22.30
N GLN A 157 -1.28 6.84 23.46
CA GLN A 157 -0.53 6.92 24.73
C GLN A 157 0.09 5.59 25.18
N PRO A 158 -0.58 4.43 25.14
CA PRO A 158 0.04 3.15 25.52
C PRO A 158 1.24 2.79 24.66
N PHE A 159 1.18 3.13 23.35
CA PHE A 159 2.27 2.88 22.41
C PHE A 159 3.45 3.82 22.68
N LEU A 160 3.21 5.11 22.88
CA LEU A 160 4.27 6.08 23.23
C LEU A 160 5.00 5.65 24.52
N GLU A 161 4.25 5.22 25.54
CA GLU A 161 4.84 4.69 26.76
C GLU A 161 5.67 3.43 26.52
N ALA A 162 5.17 2.49 25.71
CA ALA A 162 5.91 1.27 25.36
C ALA A 162 7.20 1.59 24.58
N LEU A 163 7.14 2.53 23.62
CA LEU A 163 8.30 2.97 22.83
C LEU A 163 9.33 3.72 23.68
N ARG A 164 8.88 4.52 24.65
CA ARG A 164 9.76 5.14 25.65
C ARG A 164 10.48 4.10 26.51
N GLN A 165 9.75 3.05 26.94
CA GLN A 165 10.34 1.92 27.68
C GLN A 165 11.31 1.15 26.81
N LEU A 166 10.97 0.88 25.55
CA LEU A 166 11.84 0.21 24.58
C LEU A 166 13.20 0.92 24.46
N ARG A 167 13.21 2.26 24.35
CA ARG A 167 14.46 3.04 24.32
C ARG A 167 15.31 2.85 25.56
N ASN A 168 14.68 2.74 26.73
CA ASN A 168 15.42 2.50 27.98
C ASN A 168 15.98 1.07 28.07
N GLU A 169 15.25 0.08 27.54
CA GLU A 169 15.62 -1.34 27.57
C GLU A 169 16.70 -1.68 26.54
N GLU A 170 16.55 -1.19 25.30
CA GLU A 170 17.51 -1.43 24.21
C GLU A 170 18.75 -0.50 24.29
N GLY A 171 18.65 0.60 25.04
CA GLY A 171 19.68 1.61 25.16
C GLY A 171 19.50 2.79 24.20
N HIS A 172 19.86 3.97 24.68
CA HIS A 172 19.67 5.23 23.95
C HIS A 172 20.44 5.28 22.62
N ASP A 173 21.55 4.58 22.48
CA ASP A 173 22.37 4.52 21.26
C ASP A 173 21.79 3.55 20.21
N ASN A 174 20.77 2.78 20.58
CA ASN A 174 20.14 1.81 19.70
C ASN A 174 18.74 2.22 19.25
N VAL A 175 18.18 3.28 19.85
CA VAL A 175 16.82 3.76 19.56
C VAL A 175 16.83 5.26 19.30
N MET A 176 16.34 5.65 18.13
CA MET A 176 16.23 7.03 17.67
C MET A 176 14.77 7.42 17.50
N PHE A 177 14.39 8.62 17.90
CA PHE A 177 13.06 9.20 17.66
C PHE A 177 13.13 10.30 16.60
N VAL A 178 12.32 10.14 15.57
CA VAL A 178 12.08 11.13 14.52
C VAL A 178 10.67 11.67 14.66
N HIS A 179 10.52 12.98 14.76
CA HIS A 179 9.21 13.62 14.90
C HIS A 179 8.87 14.42 13.66
N VAL A 180 7.83 13.98 12.93
CA VAL A 180 7.34 14.63 11.71
C VAL A 180 6.33 15.70 12.10
N THR A 181 6.53 16.93 11.64
CA THR A 181 5.68 18.08 11.94
C THR A 181 5.36 18.89 10.70
N PHE A 182 4.38 19.79 10.80
CA PHE A 182 3.99 20.68 9.72
C PHE A 182 4.27 22.14 10.07
N ILE A 183 4.84 22.87 9.12
CA ILE A 183 5.11 24.30 9.20
C ILE A 183 4.21 25.03 8.21
N PRO A 184 3.03 25.50 8.64
CA PRO A 184 2.11 26.19 7.76
C PRO A 184 2.64 27.55 7.33
N TYR A 185 2.48 27.89 6.05
CA TYR A 185 2.61 29.24 5.52
C TYR A 185 1.27 29.97 5.64
N LEU A 186 1.25 31.08 6.33
CA LEU A 186 0.04 31.89 6.46
C LEU A 186 0.04 33.01 5.40
N ASN A 187 -0.69 32.83 4.33
CA ASN A 187 -0.78 33.79 3.22
C ASN A 187 -1.11 35.23 3.69
N ALA A 188 -2.02 35.36 4.66
CA ALA A 188 -2.42 36.67 5.20
C ALA A 188 -1.28 37.40 5.96
N ALA A 189 -0.32 36.65 6.52
CA ALA A 189 0.82 37.18 7.26
C ALA A 189 2.12 37.20 6.42
N GLY A 190 2.14 36.48 5.29
CA GLY A 190 3.31 36.34 4.42
C GLY A 190 4.49 35.62 5.08
N GLU A 191 4.23 34.68 6.00
CA GLU A 191 5.30 34.02 6.75
C GLU A 191 4.95 32.59 7.20
N PHE A 192 5.97 31.78 7.41
CA PHE A 192 5.87 30.46 8.04
C PHE A 192 5.65 30.56 9.55
N LYS A 193 4.88 29.65 10.11
CA LYS A 193 4.59 29.57 11.55
C LYS A 193 5.17 28.31 12.19
N THR A 194 6.13 28.48 13.08
CA THR A 194 6.79 27.38 13.82
C THR A 194 6.07 26.96 15.11
N LYS A 195 5.04 27.69 15.52
CA LYS A 195 4.30 27.38 16.77
C LYS A 195 3.66 25.99 16.81
N PRO A 196 3.01 25.49 15.72
CA PRO A 196 2.47 24.13 15.71
C PRO A 196 3.53 23.07 16.00
N THR A 197 4.70 23.16 15.34
CA THR A 197 5.86 22.28 15.57
C THR A 197 6.34 22.34 17.02
N GLN A 198 6.50 23.55 17.60
CA GLN A 198 6.92 23.73 18.98
C GLN A 198 5.93 23.11 19.98
N HIS A 199 4.61 23.23 19.74
CA HIS A 199 3.58 22.64 20.61
C HIS A 199 3.58 21.11 20.50
N SER A 200 3.65 20.57 19.31
CA SER A 200 3.69 19.13 19.09
C SER A 200 4.93 18.48 19.74
N THR A 201 6.11 19.10 19.56
CA THR A 201 7.34 18.63 20.22
C THR A 201 7.25 18.73 21.74
N LYS A 202 6.65 19.82 22.27
CA LYS A 202 6.43 19.97 23.71
C LYS A 202 5.53 18.85 24.27
N GLU A 203 4.47 18.49 23.53
CA GLU A 203 3.57 17.40 23.91
C GLU A 203 4.32 16.06 23.96
N LEU A 204 5.12 15.73 22.94
CA LEU A 204 5.95 14.53 22.91
C LEU A 204 6.93 14.49 24.11
N ARG A 205 7.56 15.62 24.42
CA ARG A 205 8.48 15.75 25.56
C ARG A 205 7.76 15.60 26.91
N SER A 206 6.49 15.99 27.01
CA SER A 206 5.71 15.80 28.26
C SER A 206 5.49 14.33 28.59
N MET A 207 5.57 13.45 27.57
CA MET A 207 5.52 11.99 27.71
C MET A 207 6.90 11.36 28.00
N GLY A 208 7.95 12.18 28.18
CA GLY A 208 9.32 11.73 28.44
C GLY A 208 10.10 11.29 27.21
N ILE A 209 9.67 11.70 26.00
CA ILE A 209 10.33 11.40 24.75
C ILE A 209 10.91 12.69 24.15
N ASN A 210 12.24 12.77 24.09
CA ASN A 210 12.92 13.82 23.33
C ASN A 210 13.20 13.30 21.91
N PRO A 211 12.71 13.99 20.85
CA PRO A 211 13.06 13.63 19.49
C PRO A 211 14.55 13.88 19.23
N ASP A 212 15.17 13.02 18.46
CA ASP A 212 16.56 13.16 18.01
C ASP A 212 16.63 13.96 16.69
N VAL A 213 15.55 13.88 15.86
CA VAL A 213 15.39 14.60 14.60
C VAL A 213 13.96 15.12 14.49
N ILE A 214 13.81 16.32 13.94
CA ILE A 214 12.51 16.89 13.56
C ILE A 214 12.47 17.03 12.04
N VAL A 215 11.54 16.32 11.40
CA VAL A 215 11.25 16.46 9.98
C VAL A 215 10.11 17.47 9.81
N CYS A 216 10.42 18.56 9.14
CA CYS A 216 9.52 19.69 8.96
C CYS A 216 8.91 19.67 7.56
N ARG A 217 7.65 19.24 7.45
CA ARG A 217 6.87 19.37 6.22
C ARG A 217 6.44 20.82 6.02
N SER A 218 6.60 21.33 4.82
CA SER A 218 6.23 22.69 4.42
C SER A 218 5.84 22.74 2.94
N GLN A 219 5.08 23.74 2.53
CA GLN A 219 4.75 23.93 1.11
C GLN A 219 6.00 24.33 0.30
N GLU A 220 6.82 25.18 0.86
CA GLU A 220 8.05 25.69 0.25
C GLU A 220 9.23 25.48 1.21
N PRO A 221 10.48 25.51 0.72
CA PRO A 221 11.65 25.42 1.59
C PRO A 221 11.66 26.50 2.68
N ILE A 222 12.06 26.13 3.90
CA ILE A 222 12.30 27.09 4.99
C ILE A 222 13.77 27.51 5.02
N ASP A 223 14.04 28.68 5.57
CA ASP A 223 15.39 29.23 5.69
C ASP A 223 16.11 28.79 6.97
N ASP A 224 17.43 28.95 7.01
CA ASP A 224 18.30 28.61 8.15
C ASP A 224 17.87 29.31 9.46
N ALA A 225 17.29 30.51 9.38
CA ALA A 225 16.83 31.24 10.55
C ALA A 225 15.60 30.57 11.20
N LEU A 226 14.69 30.05 10.38
CA LEU A 226 13.55 29.26 10.84
C LEU A 226 13.99 27.91 11.40
N GLU A 227 14.94 27.24 10.75
CA GLU A 227 15.53 25.99 11.25
C GLU A 227 16.19 26.22 12.62
N GLY A 228 17.03 27.24 12.75
CA GLY A 228 17.65 27.61 14.02
C GLY A 228 16.63 27.95 15.12
N LYS A 229 15.52 28.61 14.76
CA LYS A 229 14.42 28.88 15.68
C LYS A 229 13.73 27.60 16.14
N ILE A 230 13.45 26.66 15.22
CA ILE A 230 12.85 25.37 15.56
C ILE A 230 13.79 24.58 16.48
N ALA A 231 15.06 24.47 16.10
CA ALA A 231 16.08 23.79 16.89
C ALA A 231 16.14 24.29 18.33
N HIS A 232 16.18 25.62 18.49
CA HIS A 232 16.22 26.25 19.82
C HIS A 232 14.98 25.94 20.68
N PHE A 233 13.78 26.04 20.12
CA PHE A 233 12.53 25.80 20.87
C PHE A 233 12.22 24.32 21.09
N CYS A 234 12.69 23.46 20.22
CA CYS A 234 12.45 22.02 20.27
C CYS A 234 13.58 21.25 20.96
N ASP A 235 14.68 21.92 21.31
CA ASP A 235 15.82 21.36 22.04
C ASP A 235 16.49 20.21 21.26
N VAL A 236 16.79 20.49 19.97
CA VAL A 236 17.54 19.62 19.06
C VAL A 236 18.69 20.40 18.43
N ASP A 237 19.68 19.69 17.89
CA ASP A 237 20.72 20.34 17.06
C ASP A 237 20.07 20.94 15.79
N GLN A 238 20.57 22.10 15.31
CA GLN A 238 20.03 22.69 14.08
C GLN A 238 20.16 21.74 12.89
N LYS A 239 21.24 20.97 12.81
CA LYS A 239 21.41 19.94 11.77
C LYS A 239 20.39 18.79 11.85
N ALA A 240 19.72 18.65 12.99
CA ALA A 240 18.68 17.66 13.19
C ALA A 240 17.27 18.20 12.86
N VAL A 241 17.16 19.42 12.38
CA VAL A 241 15.95 19.98 11.77
C VAL A 241 16.04 19.78 10.27
N VAL A 242 15.25 18.85 9.74
CA VAL A 242 15.29 18.43 8.34
C VAL A 242 14.05 18.98 7.63
N ASN A 243 14.25 19.85 6.66
CA ASN A 243 13.15 20.41 5.88
C ASN A 243 12.76 19.47 4.72
N THR A 244 11.47 19.21 4.59
CA THR A 244 10.88 18.44 3.49
C THR A 244 9.74 19.23 2.86
N PRO A 245 10.04 20.10 1.87
CA PRO A 245 9.01 20.79 1.11
C PRO A 245 8.16 19.79 0.31
N ASP A 246 7.00 20.25 -0.18
CA ASP A 246 6.15 19.44 -1.03
C ASP A 246 6.89 19.03 -2.30
N ALA A 247 6.86 17.75 -2.63
CA ALA A 247 7.55 17.16 -3.76
C ALA A 247 6.59 16.85 -4.91
N GLY A 248 7.09 16.84 -6.15
CA GLY A 248 6.29 16.53 -7.33
C GLY A 248 5.82 15.07 -7.40
N THR A 249 6.53 14.17 -6.73
CA THR A 249 6.16 12.76 -6.54
C THR A 249 6.68 12.27 -5.19
N ILE A 250 5.98 11.31 -4.58
CA ILE A 250 6.43 10.70 -3.31
C ILE A 250 7.81 10.05 -3.42
N TYR A 251 8.18 9.58 -4.62
CA TYR A 251 9.48 8.94 -4.88
C TYR A 251 10.66 9.93 -4.88
N GLU A 252 10.40 11.22 -4.88
CA GLU A 252 11.41 12.26 -4.74
C GLU A 252 11.85 12.47 -3.27
N VAL A 253 10.99 12.14 -2.32
CA VAL A 253 11.22 12.38 -0.89
C VAL A 253 12.51 11.75 -0.36
N PRO A 254 12.94 10.52 -0.75
CA PRO A 254 14.24 9.98 -0.35
C PRO A 254 15.42 10.87 -0.78
N LEU A 255 15.33 11.46 -1.96
CA LEU A 255 16.40 12.35 -2.47
C LEU A 255 16.45 13.66 -1.68
N VAL A 256 15.28 14.25 -1.41
CA VAL A 256 15.17 15.47 -0.58
C VAL A 256 15.70 15.24 0.83
N LEU A 257 15.36 14.11 1.45
CA LEU A 257 15.86 13.77 2.77
C LEU A 257 17.38 13.55 2.78
N GLU A 258 17.93 12.90 1.74
CA GLU A 258 19.38 12.67 1.64
C GLU A 258 20.14 13.95 1.36
N GLU A 259 19.60 14.89 0.57
CA GLU A 259 20.17 16.23 0.36
C GLU A 259 20.25 17.02 1.68
N ASN A 260 19.34 16.75 2.62
CA ASN A 260 19.37 17.27 4.00
C ASN A 260 20.19 16.38 4.95
N ASN A 261 21.01 15.48 4.44
CA ASN A 261 21.95 14.61 5.18
C ASN A 261 21.29 13.70 6.22
N ILE A 262 20.02 13.30 6.03
CA ILE A 262 19.31 12.43 7.00
C ILE A 262 20.02 11.08 7.18
N GLY A 263 20.59 10.52 6.10
CA GLY A 263 21.36 9.27 6.16
C GLY A 263 22.56 9.37 7.10
N GLU A 264 23.33 10.44 7.00
CA GLU A 264 24.48 10.69 7.88
C GLU A 264 24.04 10.93 9.34
N LEU A 265 22.96 11.69 9.55
CA LEU A 265 22.39 11.90 10.90
C LEU A 265 21.99 10.58 11.54
N ILE A 266 21.29 9.71 10.83
CA ILE A 266 20.89 8.39 11.33
C ILE A 266 22.11 7.55 11.69
N VAL A 267 23.04 7.38 10.73
CA VAL A 267 24.24 6.55 10.91
C VAL A 267 25.04 6.97 12.15
N ASN A 268 25.27 8.28 12.29
CA ASN A 268 26.01 8.83 13.44
C ASN A 268 25.23 8.68 14.75
N ARG A 269 23.89 8.90 14.74
CA ARG A 269 23.07 8.92 15.96
C ARG A 269 22.92 7.53 16.57
N ILE A 270 22.74 6.49 15.78
CA ILE A 270 22.56 5.11 16.26
C ILE A 270 23.84 4.26 16.13
N GLY A 271 24.95 4.87 15.77
CA GLY A 271 26.28 4.25 15.77
C GLY A 271 26.41 3.07 14.81
N LEU A 272 25.95 3.23 13.55
CA LEU A 272 26.14 2.22 12.50
C LEU A 272 27.57 2.29 11.95
N ASP A 273 28.23 1.15 11.86
CA ASP A 273 29.61 1.04 11.32
C ASP A 273 29.59 1.00 9.78
N ILE A 274 29.01 2.02 9.17
CA ILE A 274 28.95 2.19 7.71
C ILE A 274 29.29 3.64 7.35
N LYS A 275 29.74 3.83 6.11
CA LYS A 275 29.96 5.17 5.56
C LYS A 275 28.76 5.54 4.68
N PRO A 276 28.03 6.62 5.00
CA PRO A 276 27.01 7.16 4.12
C PRO A 276 27.56 7.46 2.73
N ASP A 277 26.80 7.11 1.69
CA ASP A 277 27.19 7.30 0.29
C ASP A 277 25.94 7.58 -0.57
N SER A 278 25.67 8.84 -0.82
CA SER A 278 24.51 9.29 -1.59
C SER A 278 24.50 8.83 -3.05
N SER A 279 25.67 8.44 -3.60
CA SER A 279 25.76 7.86 -4.96
C SER A 279 25.02 6.51 -5.06
N LYS A 280 24.78 5.84 -3.94
CA LYS A 280 23.99 4.60 -3.88
C LYS A 280 22.51 4.80 -4.18
N LEU A 281 22.03 6.04 -4.22
CA LEU A 281 20.68 6.41 -4.65
C LEU A 281 20.58 6.75 -6.15
N ASP A 282 21.66 6.63 -6.94
CA ASP A 282 21.64 7.01 -8.36
C ASP A 282 20.62 6.21 -9.18
N ASP A 283 20.41 4.94 -8.87
CA ASP A 283 19.36 4.15 -9.53
C ASP A 283 17.96 4.63 -9.16
N TRP A 284 17.75 5.05 -7.91
CA TRP A 284 16.51 5.67 -7.49
C TRP A 284 16.29 7.04 -8.15
N ARG A 285 17.36 7.82 -8.32
CA ARG A 285 17.33 9.11 -9.03
C ARG A 285 16.84 8.94 -10.47
N LYS A 286 17.33 7.92 -11.19
CA LYS A 286 16.87 7.60 -12.55
C LYS A 286 15.37 7.27 -12.59
N ILE A 287 14.86 6.55 -11.58
CA ILE A 287 13.42 6.26 -11.46
C ILE A 287 12.64 7.57 -11.30
N VAL A 288 13.08 8.45 -10.40
CA VAL A 288 12.42 9.76 -10.20
C VAL A 288 12.46 10.60 -11.47
N GLU A 289 13.59 10.61 -12.18
CA GLU A 289 13.72 11.29 -13.47
C GLU A 289 12.73 10.73 -14.50
N SER A 290 12.59 9.39 -14.60
CA SER A 290 11.64 8.76 -15.53
C SER A 290 10.18 9.12 -15.24
N LEU A 291 9.81 9.27 -13.97
CA LEU A 291 8.47 9.70 -13.54
C LEU A 291 8.17 11.17 -13.89
N LYS A 292 9.21 12.01 -14.10
CA LYS A 292 9.09 13.44 -14.38
C LYS A 292 9.25 13.79 -15.87
N ILE A 293 9.58 12.82 -16.72
CA ILE A 293 9.79 13.07 -18.15
C ILE A 293 8.51 13.65 -18.78
N GLU A 294 8.64 14.75 -19.51
CA GLU A 294 7.61 15.25 -20.41
C GLU A 294 7.52 14.33 -21.62
N SER A 295 6.50 13.49 -21.64
CA SER A 295 6.27 12.48 -22.66
C SER A 295 4.83 12.49 -23.14
N LEU A 296 4.48 11.61 -24.08
CA LEU A 296 3.10 11.44 -24.54
C LEU A 296 2.19 11.16 -23.33
N VAL A 297 1.14 11.95 -23.19
CA VAL A 297 0.12 11.76 -22.16
C VAL A 297 -0.91 10.76 -22.63
N VAL A 298 -1.14 9.72 -21.85
CA VAL A 298 -2.20 8.73 -22.10
C VAL A 298 -3.26 8.81 -21.00
N ASN A 299 -4.53 8.88 -21.39
CA ASN A 299 -5.66 8.95 -20.46
C ASN A 299 -6.11 7.53 -20.08
N ILE A 300 -6.13 7.22 -18.79
CA ILE A 300 -6.53 5.91 -18.27
C ILE A 300 -7.70 6.11 -17.31
N GLY A 301 -8.86 5.53 -17.64
CA GLY A 301 -10.04 5.56 -16.79
C GLY A 301 -9.99 4.45 -15.74
N ILE A 302 -10.06 4.81 -14.45
CA ILE A 302 -10.35 3.87 -13.36
C ILE A 302 -11.84 3.90 -13.10
N VAL A 303 -12.56 2.86 -13.58
CA VAL A 303 -14.01 2.76 -13.43
C VAL A 303 -14.35 2.02 -12.14
N GLY A 304 -14.63 2.76 -11.10
CA GLY A 304 -14.81 2.22 -9.75
C GLY A 304 -15.85 2.96 -8.91
N LYS A 305 -16.12 2.47 -7.71
CA LYS A 305 -17.12 3.05 -6.81
C LYS A 305 -16.57 3.94 -5.69
N TYR A 306 -15.24 3.96 -5.48
CA TYR A 306 -14.59 4.73 -4.42
C TYR A 306 -13.78 5.90 -5.00
N VAL A 307 -14.31 6.54 -6.03
CA VAL A 307 -13.59 7.55 -6.83
C VAL A 307 -13.43 8.92 -6.16
N GLU A 308 -14.17 9.18 -5.09
CA GLU A 308 -14.07 10.42 -4.32
C GLU A 308 -12.83 10.47 -3.41
N LEU A 309 -12.24 9.31 -3.11
CA LEU A 309 -11.02 9.18 -2.31
C LEU A 309 -9.95 8.43 -3.10
N GLU A 310 -8.96 9.14 -3.61
CA GLU A 310 -7.88 8.56 -4.42
C GLU A 310 -7.08 7.46 -3.68
N ASP A 311 -6.95 7.58 -2.36
CA ASP A 311 -6.25 6.60 -1.53
C ASP A 311 -6.94 5.23 -1.49
N ALA A 312 -8.22 5.13 -1.90
CA ALA A 312 -8.90 3.84 -2.04
C ALA A 312 -8.32 2.96 -3.15
N TYR A 313 -7.62 3.56 -4.12
CA TYR A 313 -6.98 2.88 -5.26
C TYR A 313 -5.49 3.22 -5.38
N ILE A 314 -4.84 3.52 -4.25
CA ILE A 314 -3.46 4.02 -4.24
C ILE A 314 -2.48 3.04 -4.88
N SER A 315 -2.54 1.74 -4.59
CA SER A 315 -1.65 0.75 -5.20
C SER A 315 -1.87 0.59 -6.70
N ILE A 316 -3.10 0.73 -7.19
CA ILE A 316 -3.41 0.76 -8.62
C ILE A 316 -2.81 2.01 -9.27
N ARG A 317 -3.03 3.19 -8.67
CA ARG A 317 -2.46 4.45 -9.15
C ARG A 317 -0.95 4.37 -9.26
N GLU A 318 -0.28 3.93 -8.19
CA GLU A 318 1.17 3.78 -8.17
C GLU A 318 1.64 2.76 -9.21
N SER A 319 0.94 1.63 -9.39
CA SER A 319 1.29 0.61 -10.38
C SER A 319 1.19 1.14 -11.82
N LEU A 320 0.17 1.94 -12.12
CA LEU A 320 0.03 2.62 -13.42
C LEU A 320 1.17 3.61 -13.65
N GLN A 321 1.57 4.39 -12.62
CA GLN A 321 2.69 5.32 -12.71
C GLN A 321 4.03 4.60 -12.92
N HIS A 322 4.28 3.49 -12.18
CA HIS A 322 5.48 2.68 -12.37
C HIS A 322 5.59 2.14 -13.80
N ALA A 323 4.49 1.59 -14.31
CA ALA A 323 4.43 1.03 -15.65
C ALA A 323 4.57 2.12 -16.72
N ALA A 324 3.90 3.26 -16.54
CA ALA A 324 3.97 4.40 -17.46
C ALA A 324 5.40 4.94 -17.58
N ALA A 325 6.10 5.13 -16.45
CA ALA A 325 7.51 5.55 -16.44
C ALA A 325 8.41 4.55 -17.16
N ASN A 326 8.15 3.24 -17.02
CA ASN A 326 8.92 2.20 -17.68
C ASN A 326 8.68 2.14 -19.20
N VAL A 327 7.44 2.40 -19.64
CA VAL A 327 7.06 2.44 -21.07
C VAL A 327 7.47 3.77 -21.71
N GLY A 328 7.72 4.82 -20.93
CA GLY A 328 8.11 6.15 -21.41
C GLY A 328 6.92 7.03 -21.81
N VAL A 329 5.77 6.85 -21.12
CA VAL A 329 4.57 7.68 -21.26
C VAL A 329 4.21 8.32 -19.93
N LYS A 330 3.36 9.35 -19.95
CA LYS A 330 2.78 9.95 -18.75
C LYS A 330 1.34 9.49 -18.60
N ALA A 331 1.03 8.74 -17.53
CA ALA A 331 -0.34 8.34 -17.23
C ALA A 331 -1.12 9.51 -16.61
N ASN A 332 -2.18 9.93 -17.29
CA ASN A 332 -3.22 10.80 -16.74
C ASN A 332 -4.37 9.93 -16.28
N ILE A 333 -4.54 9.78 -14.96
CA ILE A 333 -5.53 8.89 -14.37
C ILE A 333 -6.82 9.67 -14.16
N ILE A 334 -7.92 9.15 -14.71
CA ILE A 334 -9.27 9.73 -14.64
C ILE A 334 -10.14 8.77 -13.83
N TYR A 335 -10.62 9.23 -12.68
CA TYR A 335 -11.53 8.46 -11.84
C TYR A 335 -12.96 8.62 -12.34
N ILE A 336 -13.60 7.50 -12.68
CA ILE A 336 -14.96 7.45 -13.24
C ILE A 336 -15.83 6.64 -12.29
N SER A 337 -16.91 7.24 -11.81
CA SER A 337 -17.88 6.54 -10.96
C SER A 337 -18.62 5.47 -11.74
N SER A 338 -18.59 4.24 -11.24
CA SER A 338 -19.41 3.14 -11.80
C SER A 338 -20.87 3.17 -11.29
N ASP A 339 -21.25 4.13 -10.44
CA ASP A 339 -22.61 4.29 -9.92
C ASP A 339 -23.49 5.17 -10.85
N VAL A 340 -23.01 5.57 -12.00
CA VAL A 340 -23.78 6.36 -12.99
C VAL A 340 -24.42 5.45 -14.04
N ASP A 341 -25.60 5.83 -14.50
CA ASP A 341 -26.26 5.16 -15.61
C ASP A 341 -25.62 5.61 -16.93
N ASN A 342 -25.22 4.65 -17.76
CA ASN A 342 -24.62 4.80 -19.08
C ASN A 342 -23.22 5.47 -19.08
N LEU A 343 -22.19 4.67 -19.18
CA LEU A 343 -20.82 5.10 -19.48
C LEU A 343 -20.65 5.14 -21.01
N ASP A 344 -21.03 6.25 -21.61
CA ASP A 344 -21.08 6.46 -23.06
C ASP A 344 -19.83 7.17 -23.63
N GLU A 345 -19.88 7.51 -24.92
CA GLU A 345 -18.82 8.20 -25.65
C GLU A 345 -18.45 9.56 -25.04
N GLU A 346 -19.38 10.27 -24.40
CA GLU A 346 -19.08 11.57 -23.78
C GLU A 346 -18.14 11.40 -22.57
N VAL A 347 -18.30 10.30 -21.79
CA VAL A 347 -17.50 9.98 -20.62
C VAL A 347 -16.22 9.24 -21.00
N MET A 348 -16.32 8.26 -21.93
CA MET A 348 -15.28 7.28 -22.20
C MET A 348 -14.42 7.62 -23.42
N GLY A 349 -14.90 8.48 -24.33
CA GLY A 349 -14.34 8.68 -25.67
C GLY A 349 -12.91 9.26 -25.73
N ASN A 350 -12.44 9.84 -24.63
CA ASN A 350 -11.07 10.36 -24.52
C ASN A 350 -10.08 9.38 -23.86
N LEU A 351 -10.53 8.18 -23.50
CA LEU A 351 -9.69 7.21 -22.80
C LEU A 351 -8.85 6.39 -23.80
N HIS A 352 -7.60 6.15 -23.43
CA HIS A 352 -6.69 5.27 -24.15
C HIS A 352 -6.60 3.89 -23.47
N GLY A 353 -7.14 3.74 -22.26
CA GLY A 353 -7.24 2.49 -21.53
C GLY A 353 -8.26 2.57 -20.42
N ILE A 354 -8.85 1.42 -20.09
CA ILE A 354 -9.87 1.27 -19.04
C ILE A 354 -9.37 0.25 -18.04
N LEU A 355 -9.37 0.62 -16.76
CA LEU A 355 -9.08 -0.28 -15.63
C LEU A 355 -10.31 -0.38 -14.74
N ILE A 356 -10.75 -1.61 -14.48
CA ILE A 356 -11.84 -1.91 -13.55
C ILE A 356 -11.23 -2.53 -12.29
N PRO A 357 -11.23 -1.81 -11.15
CA PRO A 357 -10.61 -2.26 -9.91
C PRO A 357 -11.45 -3.30 -9.17
N GLY A 358 -10.83 -3.94 -8.19
CA GLY A 358 -11.49 -4.78 -7.20
C GLY A 358 -12.56 -4.04 -6.39
N GLY A 359 -13.37 -4.81 -5.68
CA GLY A 359 -14.43 -4.30 -4.80
C GLY A 359 -15.36 -5.41 -4.34
N PHE A 360 -16.36 -5.07 -3.52
CA PHE A 360 -17.37 -5.98 -3.00
C PHE A 360 -18.76 -5.37 -3.13
N GLY A 361 -19.78 -6.24 -3.29
CA GLY A 361 -21.19 -5.86 -3.33
C GLY A 361 -21.64 -5.26 -4.66
N GLU A 362 -22.95 -5.23 -4.83
CA GLU A 362 -23.66 -4.96 -6.09
C GLU A 362 -23.49 -3.52 -6.60
N ARG A 363 -23.34 -2.56 -5.69
CA ARG A 363 -23.29 -1.14 -6.05
C ARG A 363 -22.24 -0.86 -7.13
N GLY A 364 -22.67 -0.25 -8.26
CA GLY A 364 -21.81 0.12 -9.38
C GLY A 364 -21.36 -1.06 -10.25
N PHE A 365 -21.96 -2.25 -10.13
CA PHE A 365 -21.56 -3.39 -10.95
C PHE A 365 -22.01 -3.23 -12.39
N GLU A 366 -23.25 -2.80 -12.65
CA GLU A 366 -23.74 -2.58 -14.03
C GLU A 366 -22.91 -1.53 -14.78
N GLY A 367 -22.53 -0.41 -14.15
CA GLY A 367 -21.64 0.55 -14.80
C GLY A 367 -20.25 -0.02 -15.13
N LYS A 368 -19.77 -1.02 -14.38
CA LYS A 368 -18.56 -1.76 -14.77
C LYS A 368 -18.79 -2.63 -16.00
N LEU A 369 -19.96 -3.23 -16.14
CA LEU A 369 -20.34 -3.99 -17.33
C LEU A 369 -20.45 -3.07 -18.55
N ASP A 370 -21.01 -1.86 -18.41
CA ASP A 370 -21.04 -0.85 -19.47
C ASP A 370 -19.62 -0.47 -19.94
N ALA A 371 -18.68 -0.33 -18.97
CA ALA A 371 -17.29 -0.05 -19.29
C ALA A 371 -16.61 -1.22 -20.06
N VAL A 372 -16.95 -2.46 -19.72
CA VAL A 372 -16.50 -3.65 -20.48
C VAL A 372 -17.06 -3.63 -21.91
N ASP A 373 -18.35 -3.34 -22.05
CA ASP A 373 -18.99 -3.24 -23.38
C ASP A 373 -18.35 -2.16 -24.23
N TYR A 374 -18.14 -0.97 -23.67
CA TYR A 374 -17.47 0.12 -24.36
C TYR A 374 -16.07 -0.30 -24.83
N ALA A 375 -15.28 -0.95 -23.95
CA ALA A 375 -13.95 -1.42 -24.29
C ALA A 375 -13.95 -2.44 -25.44
N ILE A 376 -14.91 -3.38 -25.45
CA ILE A 376 -15.08 -4.38 -26.50
C ILE A 376 -15.44 -3.72 -27.83
N GLU A 377 -16.40 -2.79 -27.84
CA GLU A 377 -16.92 -2.16 -29.05
C GLU A 377 -15.91 -1.22 -29.71
N HIS A 378 -15.08 -0.54 -28.91
CA HIS A 378 -14.09 0.42 -29.38
C HIS A 378 -12.65 -0.10 -29.39
N ASN A 379 -12.44 -1.38 -29.02
CA ASN A 379 -11.10 -2.01 -28.89
C ASN A 379 -10.15 -1.25 -27.95
N VAL A 380 -10.68 -0.58 -26.91
CA VAL A 380 -9.89 0.14 -25.90
C VAL A 380 -9.23 -0.88 -24.97
N PRO A 381 -7.90 -0.86 -24.77
CA PRO A 381 -7.24 -1.73 -23.80
C PRO A 381 -7.97 -1.78 -22.46
N LEU A 382 -8.26 -3.00 -21.97
CA LEU A 382 -9.07 -3.24 -20.78
C LEU A 382 -8.35 -4.11 -19.76
N PHE A 383 -8.27 -3.64 -18.51
CA PHE A 383 -7.72 -4.41 -17.39
C PHE A 383 -8.75 -4.56 -16.27
N GLY A 384 -9.12 -5.80 -15.94
CA GLY A 384 -10.03 -6.12 -14.83
C GLY A 384 -9.30 -6.80 -13.68
N ILE A 385 -9.38 -6.22 -12.47
CA ILE A 385 -8.74 -6.76 -11.25
C ILE A 385 -9.83 -7.26 -10.30
N CYS A 386 -9.77 -8.52 -9.85
CA CYS A 386 -10.68 -9.16 -8.91
C CYS A 386 -12.15 -8.99 -9.37
N LEU A 387 -12.96 -8.12 -8.78
CA LEU A 387 -14.31 -7.81 -9.25
C LEU A 387 -14.31 -7.30 -10.72
N GLY A 388 -13.24 -6.69 -11.18
CA GLY A 388 -13.06 -6.30 -12.59
C GLY A 388 -12.98 -7.50 -13.52
N MET A 389 -12.32 -8.59 -13.12
CA MET A 389 -12.36 -9.87 -13.84
C MET A 389 -13.79 -10.44 -13.87
N HIS A 390 -14.50 -10.39 -12.72
CA HIS A 390 -15.89 -10.82 -12.65
C HIS A 390 -16.79 -10.05 -13.65
N SER A 391 -16.56 -8.74 -13.77
CA SER A 391 -17.28 -7.91 -14.74
C SER A 391 -17.01 -8.35 -16.19
N ILE A 392 -15.74 -8.64 -16.53
CA ILE A 392 -15.36 -9.14 -17.86
C ILE A 392 -16.05 -10.50 -18.16
N VAL A 393 -16.00 -11.44 -17.22
CA VAL A 393 -16.62 -12.77 -17.37
C VAL A 393 -18.13 -12.66 -17.52
N THR A 394 -18.77 -11.88 -16.66
CA THR A 394 -20.23 -11.67 -16.67
C THR A 394 -20.68 -11.05 -17.99
N GLN A 395 -20.00 -10.00 -18.45
CA GLN A 395 -20.38 -9.33 -19.71
C GLN A 395 -20.10 -10.20 -20.93
N PHE A 396 -18.99 -10.94 -20.92
CA PHE A 396 -18.74 -11.93 -21.97
C PHE A 396 -19.84 -12.99 -22.01
N ALA A 397 -20.29 -13.51 -20.88
CA ALA A 397 -21.37 -14.48 -20.80
C ALA A 397 -22.71 -13.88 -21.31
N ARG A 398 -23.05 -12.65 -20.91
CA ARG A 398 -24.27 -11.94 -21.38
C ARG A 398 -24.28 -11.82 -22.91
N ARG A 399 -23.16 -11.48 -23.52
CA ARG A 399 -23.02 -11.37 -24.99
C ARG A 399 -23.05 -12.71 -25.70
N ASN A 400 -22.80 -13.82 -24.99
CA ASN A 400 -22.61 -15.15 -25.56
C ASN A 400 -23.65 -16.18 -25.10
N GLY A 401 -24.92 -15.77 -24.92
CA GLY A 401 -26.06 -16.66 -24.74
C GLY A 401 -26.60 -16.79 -23.33
N TYR A 402 -26.07 -16.02 -22.38
CA TYR A 402 -26.56 -15.96 -21.00
C TYR A 402 -26.94 -14.51 -20.62
N PRO A 403 -28.01 -13.93 -21.20
CA PRO A 403 -28.32 -12.50 -21.03
C PRO A 403 -28.59 -12.07 -19.59
N GLU A 404 -28.94 -13.03 -18.71
CA GLU A 404 -29.17 -12.80 -17.28
C GLU A 404 -27.97 -13.23 -16.40
N ALA A 405 -26.79 -13.50 -17.01
CA ALA A 405 -25.59 -13.87 -16.26
C ALA A 405 -25.22 -12.81 -15.21
N ASN A 406 -24.88 -13.27 -14.00
CA ASN A 406 -24.49 -12.41 -12.90
C ASN A 406 -23.61 -13.16 -11.89
N SER A 407 -23.23 -12.49 -10.80
CA SER A 407 -22.60 -13.11 -9.65
C SER A 407 -23.64 -13.51 -8.60
N SER A 408 -23.47 -14.68 -7.98
CA SER A 408 -24.28 -15.10 -6.82
C SER A 408 -24.04 -14.22 -5.57
N GLU A 409 -23.05 -13.34 -5.59
CA GLU A 409 -22.84 -12.31 -4.57
C GLU A 409 -24.01 -11.32 -4.52
N PHE A 410 -24.60 -11.02 -5.68
CA PHE A 410 -25.62 -9.98 -5.83
C PHE A 410 -27.03 -10.58 -5.88
N ASP A 411 -27.16 -11.76 -6.48
CA ASP A 411 -28.41 -12.49 -6.62
C ASP A 411 -28.15 -13.99 -6.45
N SER A 412 -28.43 -14.49 -5.25
CA SER A 412 -28.26 -15.91 -4.91
C SER A 412 -29.21 -16.87 -5.66
N GLU A 413 -30.29 -16.35 -6.27
CA GLU A 413 -31.27 -17.09 -7.05
C GLU A 413 -31.06 -16.90 -8.56
N ASN A 414 -29.97 -16.25 -8.96
CA ASN A 414 -29.68 -15.99 -10.37
C ASN A 414 -29.63 -17.28 -11.17
N PRO A 415 -30.31 -17.35 -12.35
CA PRO A 415 -30.35 -18.56 -13.17
C PRO A 415 -29.00 -18.92 -13.80
N HIS A 416 -28.11 -17.93 -13.94
CA HIS A 416 -26.79 -18.08 -14.57
C HIS A 416 -25.69 -17.44 -13.72
N PRO A 417 -25.36 -18.02 -12.53
CA PRO A 417 -24.31 -17.50 -11.68
C PRO A 417 -22.94 -17.87 -12.22
N VAL A 418 -22.46 -17.11 -13.22
CA VAL A 418 -21.13 -17.33 -13.84
C VAL A 418 -19.97 -17.01 -12.90
N ILE A 419 -20.26 -16.27 -11.83
CA ILE A 419 -19.41 -16.05 -10.67
C ILE A 419 -20.15 -16.59 -9.46
N ASP A 420 -19.50 -17.45 -8.68
CA ASP A 420 -20.13 -18.09 -7.51
C ASP A 420 -19.20 -18.07 -6.30
N MET A 421 -19.81 -18.29 -5.12
CA MET A 421 -19.08 -18.35 -3.86
C MET A 421 -18.21 -19.61 -3.80
N MET A 422 -16.96 -19.45 -3.41
CA MET A 422 -16.05 -20.58 -3.15
C MET A 422 -16.67 -21.56 -2.17
N GLU A 423 -16.57 -22.85 -2.44
CA GLU A 423 -17.14 -23.91 -1.59
C GLU A 423 -16.71 -23.82 -0.11
N GLU A 424 -15.46 -23.43 0.13
CA GLU A 424 -14.89 -23.24 1.46
C GLU A 424 -15.53 -22.05 2.19
N GLN A 425 -16.00 -21.05 1.46
CA GLN A 425 -16.63 -19.84 2.00
C GLN A 425 -18.08 -20.03 2.40
N LYS A 426 -18.79 -21.03 1.87
CA LYS A 426 -20.22 -21.31 2.14
C LYS A 426 -20.51 -21.59 3.63
N LYS A 427 -19.50 -21.95 4.43
CA LYS A 427 -19.63 -22.29 5.86
C LYS A 427 -19.10 -21.23 6.81
N VAL A 428 -18.56 -20.12 6.28
CA VAL A 428 -17.92 -19.07 7.08
C VAL A 428 -18.95 -18.18 7.75
N LYS A 429 -18.79 -17.95 9.07
CA LYS A 429 -19.66 -17.07 9.87
C LYS A 429 -19.05 -15.70 10.16
N ASN A 430 -17.72 -15.63 10.24
CA ASN A 430 -16.98 -14.39 10.49
C ASN A 430 -16.60 -13.76 9.16
N MET A 431 -16.74 -12.43 9.03
CA MET A 431 -16.46 -11.75 7.75
C MET A 431 -15.00 -11.30 7.61
N GLY A 432 -14.30 -10.96 8.70
CA GLY A 432 -12.89 -10.54 8.65
C GLY A 432 -11.94 -11.73 8.65
N GLY A 433 -10.86 -11.65 7.84
CA GLY A 433 -9.77 -12.63 7.79
C GLY A 433 -10.17 -14.05 7.35
N THR A 434 -11.26 -14.18 6.57
CA THR A 434 -11.82 -15.48 6.18
C THR A 434 -11.95 -15.67 4.67
N MET A 435 -11.57 -14.68 3.89
CA MET A 435 -11.50 -14.76 2.42
C MET A 435 -10.27 -15.58 1.98
N ARG A 436 -10.14 -15.84 0.69
CA ARG A 436 -8.88 -16.27 0.11
C ARG A 436 -7.94 -15.08 0.14
N LEU A 437 -6.99 -15.09 1.08
CA LEU A 437 -6.11 -13.98 1.42
C LEU A 437 -4.65 -14.37 1.31
N GLY A 438 -3.83 -13.47 0.75
CA GLY A 438 -2.39 -13.66 0.64
C GLY A 438 -1.94 -14.26 -0.68
N SER A 439 -0.71 -14.76 -0.71
CA SER A 439 -0.07 -15.24 -1.93
C SER A 439 -0.46 -16.67 -2.25
N TYR A 440 -0.91 -16.89 -3.50
CA TYR A 440 -1.22 -18.22 -4.05
C TYR A 440 -0.55 -18.40 -5.40
N ASP A 441 -0.17 -19.64 -5.68
CA ASP A 441 0.45 -20.02 -6.93
C ASP A 441 -0.60 -20.06 -8.07
N CYS A 442 -0.17 -19.59 -9.25
CA CYS A 442 -0.96 -19.62 -10.47
C CYS A 442 -0.08 -20.11 -11.63
N LYS A 443 -0.62 -20.99 -12.45
CA LYS A 443 0.02 -21.55 -13.63
C LYS A 443 -0.49 -20.87 -14.89
N LEU A 444 0.41 -20.29 -15.67
CA LEU A 444 0.09 -19.56 -16.90
C LEU A 444 0.07 -20.47 -18.14
N VAL A 445 -0.84 -20.19 -19.04
CA VAL A 445 -1.01 -20.92 -20.31
C VAL A 445 -0.14 -20.29 -21.39
N LYS A 446 0.75 -21.08 -22.01
CA LYS A 446 1.64 -20.62 -23.09
C LYS A 446 0.86 -20.12 -24.30
N GLY A 447 1.34 -19.04 -24.92
CA GLY A 447 0.73 -18.44 -26.12
C GLY A 447 -0.42 -17.49 -25.81
N THR A 448 -0.60 -17.12 -24.54
CA THR A 448 -1.54 -16.09 -24.10
C THR A 448 -0.80 -14.76 -23.85
N LYS A 449 -1.53 -13.63 -23.89
CA LYS A 449 -0.96 -12.29 -23.57
C LYS A 449 -0.38 -12.22 -22.16
N THR A 450 -1.05 -12.89 -21.22
CA THR A 450 -0.58 -12.99 -19.84
C THR A 450 0.75 -13.72 -19.77
N TYR A 451 0.89 -14.86 -20.44
CA TYR A 451 2.16 -15.58 -20.49
C TYR A 451 3.28 -14.72 -21.12
N GLU A 452 2.97 -13.99 -22.19
CA GLU A 452 3.92 -13.08 -22.84
C GLU A 452 4.38 -11.95 -21.90
N ALA A 453 3.46 -11.42 -21.09
CA ALA A 453 3.77 -10.37 -20.10
C ALA A 453 4.73 -10.86 -19.01
N TYR A 454 4.49 -12.03 -18.42
CA TYR A 454 5.33 -12.57 -17.35
C TYR A 454 6.56 -13.32 -17.86
N ASN A 455 6.47 -13.98 -19.02
CA ASN A 455 7.50 -14.82 -19.62
C ASN A 455 7.99 -15.97 -18.71
N VAL A 456 7.12 -16.48 -17.85
CA VAL A 456 7.31 -17.65 -16.97
C VAL A 456 6.01 -18.44 -16.88
N GLU A 457 6.08 -19.75 -16.51
CA GLU A 457 4.90 -20.60 -16.35
C GLU A 457 4.23 -20.48 -14.98
N ASP A 458 5.04 -20.42 -13.92
CA ASP A 458 4.56 -20.42 -12.55
C ASP A 458 4.77 -19.03 -11.94
N ILE A 459 3.71 -18.48 -11.40
CA ILE A 459 3.70 -17.20 -10.69
C ILE A 459 3.02 -17.37 -9.34
N ALA A 460 3.23 -16.42 -8.43
CA ALA A 460 2.52 -16.37 -7.16
C ALA A 460 2.02 -14.94 -6.95
N GLU A 461 0.72 -14.79 -6.70
CA GLU A 461 0.07 -13.48 -6.61
C GLU A 461 -0.83 -13.36 -5.38
N ARG A 462 -1.09 -12.14 -4.92
CA ARG A 462 -1.88 -11.87 -3.71
C ARG A 462 -3.36 -11.78 -4.02
N HIS A 463 -4.17 -12.49 -3.23
CA HIS A 463 -5.62 -12.59 -3.36
C HIS A 463 -6.34 -11.90 -2.20
N ARG A 464 -7.58 -11.43 -2.48
CA ARG A 464 -8.52 -10.89 -1.51
C ARG A 464 -9.95 -11.03 -2.03
N HIS A 465 -10.53 -12.27 -2.01
CA HIS A 465 -11.87 -12.51 -2.55
C HIS A 465 -12.58 -13.71 -1.91
N ARG A 466 -13.91 -13.76 -2.05
CA ARG A 466 -14.80 -14.90 -1.65
C ARG A 466 -15.44 -15.58 -2.84
N PHE A 467 -15.64 -14.82 -3.91
CA PHE A 467 -16.32 -15.26 -5.12
C PHE A 467 -15.28 -15.45 -6.20
N GLU A 468 -15.57 -16.38 -7.11
CA GLU A 468 -14.66 -16.77 -8.19
C GLU A 468 -15.43 -17.22 -9.42
N PHE A 469 -14.73 -17.45 -10.52
CA PHE A 469 -15.28 -18.00 -11.74
C PHE A 469 -15.96 -19.36 -11.47
N ASN A 470 -17.24 -19.52 -11.90
CA ASN A 470 -17.98 -20.76 -11.71
C ASN A 470 -17.62 -21.78 -12.80
N ASN A 471 -16.97 -22.87 -12.41
CA ASN A 471 -16.50 -23.92 -13.31
C ASN A 471 -17.62 -24.65 -14.09
N ASP A 472 -18.87 -24.58 -13.67
CA ASP A 472 -20.00 -25.14 -14.41
C ASP A 472 -20.18 -24.46 -15.77
N TYR A 473 -19.70 -23.21 -15.92
CA TYR A 473 -19.73 -22.45 -17.17
C TYR A 473 -18.40 -22.47 -17.91
N ARG A 474 -17.32 -23.00 -17.33
CA ARG A 474 -15.95 -22.93 -17.87
C ARG A 474 -15.89 -23.44 -19.31
N LYS A 475 -16.30 -24.68 -19.51
CA LYS A 475 -16.23 -25.31 -20.84
C LYS A 475 -17.07 -24.58 -21.90
N ASP A 476 -18.27 -24.16 -21.53
CA ASP A 476 -19.15 -23.48 -22.49
C ASP A 476 -18.64 -22.10 -22.90
N LEU A 477 -18.07 -21.34 -21.96
CA LEU A 477 -17.47 -20.03 -22.23
C LEU A 477 -16.16 -20.16 -23.01
N GLU A 478 -15.33 -21.19 -22.75
CA GLU A 478 -14.15 -21.51 -23.56
C GLU A 478 -14.54 -21.89 -25.01
N ASP A 479 -15.59 -22.73 -25.18
CA ASP A 479 -16.12 -23.11 -26.50
C ASP A 479 -16.65 -21.88 -27.30
N LYS A 480 -17.07 -20.82 -26.60
CA LYS A 480 -17.47 -19.51 -27.16
C LYS A 480 -16.30 -18.55 -27.36
N GLY A 481 -15.10 -18.94 -26.95
CA GLY A 481 -13.85 -18.26 -27.22
C GLY A 481 -13.25 -17.49 -26.04
N LEU A 482 -13.81 -17.53 -24.83
CA LEU A 482 -13.13 -16.99 -23.67
C LEU A 482 -11.81 -17.73 -23.47
N VAL A 483 -10.71 -16.98 -23.33
CA VAL A 483 -9.38 -17.58 -23.12
C VAL A 483 -9.10 -17.63 -21.63
N ILE A 484 -8.90 -18.83 -21.08
CA ILE A 484 -8.39 -19.01 -19.72
C ILE A 484 -6.87 -19.04 -19.80
N SER A 485 -6.22 -18.00 -19.31
CA SER A 485 -4.77 -17.80 -19.43
C SER A 485 -3.99 -18.05 -18.14
N GLY A 486 -4.68 -18.23 -17.01
CA GLY A 486 -4.10 -18.62 -15.74
C GLY A 486 -5.06 -19.45 -14.89
N VAL A 487 -4.51 -20.47 -14.22
CA VAL A 487 -5.27 -21.39 -13.37
C VAL A 487 -4.48 -21.72 -12.09
N SER A 488 -5.16 -22.19 -11.04
CA SER A 488 -4.50 -22.78 -9.88
C SER A 488 -3.68 -24.01 -10.27
N PRO A 489 -2.65 -24.42 -9.49
CA PRO A 489 -1.77 -25.54 -9.85
C PRO A 489 -2.49 -26.88 -10.11
N ASP A 490 -3.67 -27.08 -9.49
CA ASP A 490 -4.55 -28.23 -9.67
C ASP A 490 -5.54 -28.10 -10.83
N ASP A 491 -5.45 -27.00 -11.62
CA ASP A 491 -6.34 -26.65 -12.73
C ASP A 491 -7.82 -26.48 -12.32
N PHE A 492 -8.09 -26.23 -11.06
CA PHE A 492 -9.45 -26.08 -10.57
C PHE A 492 -9.95 -24.63 -10.62
N LEU A 493 -9.19 -23.67 -10.08
CA LEU A 493 -9.58 -22.27 -10.04
C LEU A 493 -9.12 -21.52 -11.28
N VAL A 494 -10.01 -20.73 -11.88
CA VAL A 494 -9.68 -19.80 -12.97
C VAL A 494 -9.15 -18.50 -12.38
N GLU A 495 -7.88 -18.22 -12.62
CA GLU A 495 -7.18 -17.08 -12.05
C GLU A 495 -7.08 -15.89 -13.03
N ILE A 496 -7.04 -16.15 -14.33
CA ILE A 496 -6.88 -15.12 -15.36
C ILE A 496 -7.68 -15.49 -16.60
N VAL A 497 -8.37 -14.50 -17.14
CA VAL A 497 -9.11 -14.62 -18.40
C VAL A 497 -8.67 -13.54 -19.40
N GLU A 498 -8.79 -13.85 -20.70
CA GLU A 498 -8.57 -12.89 -21.80
C GLU A 498 -9.75 -12.92 -22.78
N LEU A 499 -10.12 -11.75 -23.29
CA LEU A 499 -11.14 -11.67 -24.34
C LEU A 499 -10.56 -12.04 -25.70
N PRO A 500 -11.25 -12.92 -26.47
CA PRO A 500 -10.82 -13.31 -27.80
C PRO A 500 -10.87 -12.11 -28.76
N ASN A 501 -9.90 -12.05 -29.67
CA ASN A 501 -9.84 -11.04 -30.75
C ASN A 501 -9.76 -9.57 -30.27
N HIS A 502 -9.65 -9.31 -28.98
CA HIS A 502 -9.42 -7.97 -28.46
C HIS A 502 -7.90 -7.66 -28.45
N PRO A 503 -7.47 -6.43 -28.80
CA PRO A 503 -6.05 -6.07 -28.80
C PRO A 503 -5.37 -6.37 -27.47
N TRP A 504 -5.97 -5.95 -26.36
CA TRP A 504 -5.53 -6.29 -25.01
C TRP A 504 -6.70 -6.15 -24.02
N ALA A 505 -7.26 -7.26 -23.59
CA ALA A 505 -8.27 -7.30 -22.53
C ALA A 505 -7.98 -8.50 -21.64
N VAL A 506 -7.55 -8.22 -20.41
CA VAL A 506 -7.14 -9.21 -19.41
C VAL A 506 -7.88 -8.96 -18.10
N GLY A 507 -8.43 -10.02 -17.52
CA GLY A 507 -8.99 -10.02 -16.17
C GLY A 507 -8.23 -10.98 -15.27
N CYS A 508 -7.81 -10.54 -14.08
CA CYS A 508 -7.18 -11.41 -13.09
C CYS A 508 -7.94 -11.40 -11.76
N GLN A 509 -7.99 -12.57 -11.09
CA GLN A 509 -8.68 -12.75 -9.81
C GLN A 509 -7.87 -12.15 -8.65
N PHE A 510 -6.58 -12.19 -8.74
CA PHE A 510 -5.64 -11.64 -7.76
C PHE A 510 -5.44 -10.13 -7.91
N HIS A 511 -4.67 -9.54 -7.00
CA HIS A 511 -4.38 -8.11 -6.91
C HIS A 511 -2.90 -7.83 -7.29
N PRO A 512 -2.57 -7.66 -8.58
CA PRO A 512 -1.20 -7.42 -9.05
C PRO A 512 -0.62 -6.08 -8.57
N GLU A 513 -1.49 -5.11 -8.22
CA GLU A 513 -1.11 -3.81 -7.71
C GLU A 513 -0.29 -3.88 -6.42
N PHE A 514 -0.49 -4.90 -5.60
CA PHE A 514 0.25 -5.06 -4.34
C PHE A 514 1.73 -5.44 -4.54
N LYS A 515 2.09 -5.98 -5.71
CA LYS A 515 3.45 -6.43 -6.00
C LYS A 515 4.22 -5.53 -6.95
N SER A 516 3.62 -4.46 -7.47
CA SER A 516 4.30 -3.48 -8.30
C SER A 516 5.29 -2.62 -7.50
N ARG A 517 6.45 -2.35 -8.08
CA ARG A 517 7.53 -1.54 -7.50
C ARG A 517 8.00 -0.49 -8.51
N PRO A 518 8.49 0.69 -8.09
CA PRO A 518 8.95 1.71 -9.01
C PRO A 518 10.14 1.27 -9.87
N ASN A 519 11.01 0.42 -9.32
CA ASN A 519 12.14 -0.18 -10.05
C ASN A 519 11.77 -1.46 -10.82
N ARG A 520 10.61 -2.05 -10.55
CA ARG A 520 10.14 -3.31 -11.11
C ARG A 520 8.62 -3.30 -11.24
N PRO A 521 8.10 -2.57 -12.25
CA PRO A 521 6.65 -2.54 -12.51
C PRO A 521 6.09 -3.95 -12.70
N HIS A 522 4.88 -4.18 -12.18
CA HIS A 522 4.25 -5.48 -12.32
C HIS A 522 4.00 -5.81 -13.81
N PRO A 523 4.25 -7.06 -14.28
CA PRO A 523 4.19 -7.42 -15.70
C PRO A 523 2.86 -7.10 -16.38
N LEU A 524 1.71 -7.35 -15.72
CA LEU A 524 0.38 -7.05 -16.30
C LEU A 524 0.16 -5.54 -16.46
N PHE A 525 0.56 -4.72 -15.50
CA PHE A 525 0.47 -3.26 -15.63
C PHE A 525 1.38 -2.74 -16.75
N LYS A 526 2.59 -3.28 -16.88
CA LYS A 526 3.50 -2.92 -17.95
C LYS A 526 2.91 -3.27 -19.33
N SER A 527 2.45 -4.50 -19.51
CA SER A 527 1.83 -4.95 -20.76
C SER A 527 0.56 -4.16 -21.11
N PHE A 528 -0.25 -3.80 -20.09
CA PHE A 528 -1.40 -2.92 -20.27
C PHE A 528 -1.00 -1.54 -20.77
N LEU A 529 0.03 -0.92 -20.18
CA LEU A 529 0.54 0.40 -20.62
C LEU A 529 1.17 0.33 -22.02
N GLU A 530 1.83 -0.77 -22.40
CA GLU A 530 2.35 -1.00 -23.75
C GLU A 530 1.19 -1.04 -24.77
N ALA A 531 0.09 -1.72 -24.45
CA ALA A 531 -1.10 -1.76 -25.28
C ALA A 531 -1.78 -0.38 -25.40
N ILE A 532 -1.87 0.37 -24.31
CA ILE A 532 -2.38 1.75 -24.29
C ILE A 532 -1.53 2.66 -25.18
N TYR A 533 -0.21 2.54 -25.10
CA TYR A 533 0.70 3.32 -25.93
C TYR A 533 0.49 3.03 -27.42
N GLU A 534 0.33 1.76 -27.81
CA GLU A 534 0.03 1.41 -29.21
C GLU A 534 -1.36 1.92 -29.63
N TYR A 535 -2.37 1.82 -28.79
CA TYR A 535 -3.72 2.34 -29.05
C TYR A 535 -3.73 3.86 -29.24
N SER A 536 -2.97 4.60 -28.44
CA SER A 536 -2.92 6.07 -28.47
C SER A 536 -2.26 6.64 -29.75
N LYS A 537 -1.65 5.80 -30.60
CA LYS A 537 -1.06 6.20 -31.89
C LYS A 537 -2.08 6.21 -33.03
N ASN A 538 -3.23 5.57 -32.84
CA ASN A 538 -4.29 5.44 -33.84
C ASN A 538 -5.36 6.51 -33.66
#